data_cc8e9c1bc84c8453ab743406cdaaf809
#
_entry.id   cc8e9c1bc84c8453ab743406cdaaf809
#
_cell.length_a   1.000
_cell.length_b   1.000
_cell.length_c   1.000
_cell.angle_alpha   90.00
_cell.angle_beta   90.00
_cell.angle_gamma   90.00
#
_symmetry.space_group_name_H-M   'P 1'
#
loop_
_entity.id
_entity.type
_entity.pdbx_description
1 polymer ?
#
loop_
_entity_poly.entity_id
_entity_poly.type
_entity_poly.pdbx_seq_one_letter_code
_entity_poly.pdbx_strand_id
1 'polypeptide(L)'
;MPAGQESFARVGDVEICWQRFGDAGDPPMVLIMGIGAQMILWPDGFCEELAARGFGIVRFDNRDAGRSSVLDAAGVPSIQAALAGELRDPPYTLSDMAGDTAGLMDALGIEAAHVVGASMGGMIAQVLAIEQPERVLSLASVMSTTGDSDVGRPTPAALEALITRPPADRDGYIEATLSARAVIGSPGFETDEDTTRANAARAYERGIHPDGTTRQAVAMIATGNRTDRLRGLEVPTVVIHGADDPLITLSGGEATAAAIPGAERVVIDGMGHDFPPGVWVRVADAIEANARRAVRRAT
;
A
#
# COMPACT_ATOMS: atom_id res chain seq x y z
N MET A 1 5.07 23.79 -0.30
CA MET A 1 5.41 23.32 -1.66
C MET A 1 4.11 23.25 -2.46
N PRO A 2 4.11 23.42 -3.80
CA PRO A 2 2.91 23.19 -4.60
C PRO A 2 2.38 21.76 -4.36
N ALA A 3 1.06 21.60 -4.27
CA ALA A 3 0.42 20.30 -4.09
C ALA A 3 0.87 19.33 -5.22
N GLY A 4 1.22 18.11 -4.87
CA GLY A 4 1.62 17.08 -5.82
C GLY A 4 3.00 17.25 -6.47
N GLN A 5 3.85 18.20 -6.04
CA GLN A 5 5.24 18.27 -6.51
C GLN A 5 6.06 17.12 -5.91
N GLU A 6 6.79 16.40 -6.77
CA GLU A 6 7.72 15.36 -6.34
C GLU A 6 8.93 15.95 -5.63
N SER A 7 9.30 15.34 -4.53
CA SER A 7 10.45 15.67 -3.71
C SER A 7 11.13 14.39 -3.26
N PHE A 8 12.37 14.50 -2.79
CA PHE A 8 13.17 13.36 -2.38
C PHE A 8 13.66 13.55 -0.96
N ALA A 9 13.73 12.44 -0.22
CA ALA A 9 14.27 12.40 1.14
C ALA A 9 15.24 11.24 1.26
N ARG A 10 16.39 11.47 1.89
CA ARG A 10 17.36 10.41 2.21
C ARG A 10 16.93 9.71 3.48
N VAL A 11 16.79 8.38 3.41
CA VAL A 11 16.40 7.51 4.52
C VAL A 11 17.44 6.38 4.59
N GLY A 12 18.38 6.47 5.51
CA GLY A 12 19.50 5.52 5.55
C GLY A 12 20.23 5.48 4.20
N ASP A 13 20.26 4.30 3.59
CA ASP A 13 20.92 4.07 2.30
C ASP A 13 20.00 4.25 1.08
N VAL A 14 18.71 4.49 1.29
CA VAL A 14 17.73 4.69 0.21
C VAL A 14 17.33 6.16 0.09
N GLU A 15 16.97 6.57 -1.12
CA GLU A 15 16.30 7.83 -1.40
C GLU A 15 14.85 7.54 -1.73
N ILE A 16 13.93 8.21 -1.05
CA ILE A 16 12.48 8.03 -1.19
C ILE A 16 11.88 9.22 -1.92
N CYS A 17 11.21 8.95 -3.03
CA CYS A 17 10.41 9.93 -3.77
C CYS A 17 9.04 10.05 -3.12
N TRP A 18 8.61 11.29 -2.80
CA TRP A 18 7.38 11.56 -2.11
C TRP A 18 6.67 12.81 -2.61
N GLN A 19 5.39 12.92 -2.29
CA GLN A 19 4.54 14.08 -2.60
C GLN A 19 3.68 14.44 -1.38
N ARG A 20 3.29 15.73 -1.29
CA ARG A 20 2.38 16.23 -0.25
C ARG A 20 1.13 16.84 -0.85
N PHE A 21 -0.02 16.63 -0.16
CA PHE A 21 -1.29 17.32 -0.40
C PHE A 21 -1.79 17.87 0.93
N GLY A 22 -2.56 18.95 0.89
CA GLY A 22 -3.02 19.65 2.10
C GLY A 22 -1.95 20.52 2.75
N ASP A 23 -2.24 21.03 3.95
CA ASP A 23 -1.32 21.86 4.72
C ASP A 23 -0.34 20.98 5.50
N ALA A 24 0.90 21.43 5.61
CA ALA A 24 1.92 20.75 6.41
C ALA A 24 1.65 20.88 7.93
N GLY A 25 0.84 21.83 8.35
CA GLY A 25 0.40 22.01 9.74
C GLY A 25 -0.79 21.14 10.15
N ASP A 26 -1.46 20.51 9.18
CA ASP A 26 -2.56 19.60 9.47
C ASP A 26 -2.07 18.25 10.02
N PRO A 27 -2.92 17.50 10.76
CA PRO A 27 -2.60 16.15 11.23
C PRO A 27 -2.04 15.27 10.11
N PRO A 28 -0.82 14.73 10.25
CA PRO A 28 -0.16 14.03 9.17
C PRO A 28 -0.81 12.66 8.89
N MET A 29 -0.97 12.34 7.61
CA MET A 29 -1.42 11.05 7.13
C MET A 29 -0.47 10.52 6.06
N VAL A 30 0.08 9.32 6.27
CA VAL A 30 1.03 8.68 5.36
C VAL A 30 0.35 7.56 4.61
N LEU A 31 0.44 7.58 3.27
CA LEU A 31 -0.18 6.61 2.37
C LEU A 31 0.90 5.69 1.77
N ILE A 32 0.80 4.39 2.05
CA ILE A 32 1.74 3.34 1.62
C ILE A 32 1.08 2.50 0.53
N MET A 33 1.70 2.45 -0.65
CA MET A 33 1.16 1.72 -1.80
C MET A 33 1.61 0.25 -1.83
N GLY A 34 0.93 -0.56 -2.67
CA GLY A 34 1.14 -1.99 -2.82
C GLY A 34 2.38 -2.38 -3.64
N ILE A 35 2.51 -3.68 -3.86
CA ILE A 35 3.64 -4.30 -4.56
C ILE A 35 3.78 -3.80 -6.00
N GLY A 36 5.00 -3.45 -6.41
CA GLY A 36 5.32 -2.96 -7.77
C GLY A 36 4.62 -1.66 -8.16
N ALA A 37 3.81 -1.12 -7.28
CA ALA A 37 2.97 0.03 -7.52
C ALA A 37 3.65 1.32 -7.04
N GLN A 38 3.44 2.39 -7.83
CA GLN A 38 3.96 3.72 -7.53
C GLN A 38 2.95 4.54 -6.72
N MET A 39 3.42 5.55 -6.00
CA MET A 39 2.59 6.43 -5.17
C MET A 39 1.43 7.07 -5.94
N ILE A 40 1.54 7.23 -7.25
CA ILE A 40 0.50 7.82 -8.11
C ILE A 40 -0.76 6.93 -8.24
N LEU A 41 -0.70 5.66 -7.80
CA LEU A 41 -1.87 4.79 -7.69
C LEU A 41 -2.75 5.11 -6.46
N TRP A 42 -2.28 5.95 -5.53
CA TRP A 42 -3.15 6.80 -4.73
C TRP A 42 -3.56 7.98 -5.60
N PRO A 43 -4.77 8.03 -6.18
CA PRO A 43 -5.15 9.06 -7.15
C PRO A 43 -5.07 10.47 -6.55
N ASP A 44 -4.65 11.46 -7.35
CA ASP A 44 -4.52 12.84 -6.88
C ASP A 44 -5.83 13.34 -6.25
N GLY A 45 -6.99 13.07 -6.89
CA GLY A 45 -8.30 13.44 -6.37
C GLY A 45 -8.66 12.75 -5.04
N PHE A 46 -8.19 11.51 -4.80
CA PHE A 46 -8.36 10.86 -3.49
C PHE A 46 -7.49 11.52 -2.41
N CYS A 47 -6.26 11.89 -2.76
CA CYS A 47 -5.39 12.63 -1.83
C CYS A 47 -5.97 14.02 -1.50
N GLU A 48 -6.55 14.71 -2.49
CA GLU A 48 -7.25 15.99 -2.32
C GLU A 48 -8.51 15.85 -1.45
N GLU A 49 -9.26 14.76 -1.61
CA GLU A 49 -10.42 14.44 -0.77
C GLU A 49 -10.03 14.28 0.71
N LEU A 50 -8.94 13.56 1.00
CA LEU A 50 -8.42 13.43 2.35
C LEU A 50 -7.87 14.76 2.89
N ALA A 51 -7.20 15.54 2.05
CA ALA A 51 -6.70 16.87 2.41
C ALA A 51 -7.84 17.84 2.72
N ALA A 52 -8.94 17.81 1.97
CA ALA A 52 -10.13 18.62 2.21
C ALA A 52 -10.80 18.30 3.57
N ARG A 53 -10.52 17.12 4.15
CA ARG A 53 -10.98 16.72 5.49
C ARG A 53 -10.04 17.18 6.61
N GLY A 54 -8.99 17.95 6.29
CA GLY A 54 -8.05 18.55 7.25
C GLY A 54 -6.89 17.64 7.61
N PHE A 55 -6.40 16.80 6.67
CA PHE A 55 -5.19 16.01 6.84
C PHE A 55 -4.05 16.50 5.94
N GLY A 56 -2.83 16.52 6.47
CA GLY A 56 -1.61 16.73 5.70
C GLY A 56 -1.14 15.39 5.09
N ILE A 57 -1.46 15.14 3.82
CA ILE A 57 -1.22 13.85 3.17
C ILE A 57 0.21 13.76 2.66
N VAL A 58 0.89 12.65 2.95
CA VAL A 58 2.16 12.26 2.35
C VAL A 58 1.99 10.92 1.67
N ARG A 59 2.21 10.85 0.36
CA ARG A 59 2.32 9.59 -0.38
C ARG A 59 3.74 9.47 -0.94
N PHE A 60 4.24 8.25 -1.08
CA PHE A 60 5.60 8.01 -1.52
C PHE A 60 5.73 6.71 -2.33
N ASP A 61 6.76 6.63 -3.15
CA ASP A 61 7.17 5.39 -3.80
C ASP A 61 7.97 4.55 -2.80
N ASN A 62 7.57 3.31 -2.58
CA ASN A 62 8.39 2.35 -1.81
C ASN A 62 9.75 2.14 -2.47
N ARG A 63 10.77 1.63 -1.71
CA ARG A 63 12.00 1.13 -2.33
C ARG A 63 11.66 0.17 -3.47
N ASP A 64 12.45 0.18 -4.54
CA ASP A 64 12.22 -0.64 -5.74
C ASP A 64 10.97 -0.29 -6.55
N ALA A 65 10.37 0.88 -6.34
CA ALA A 65 9.22 1.35 -7.12
C ALA A 65 9.39 2.80 -7.56
N GLY A 66 8.87 3.13 -8.73
CA GLY A 66 8.80 4.47 -9.27
C GLY A 66 10.14 5.19 -9.30
N ARG A 67 10.24 6.33 -8.60
CA ARG A 67 11.44 7.17 -8.54
C ARG A 67 12.24 7.05 -7.24
N SER A 68 11.84 6.16 -6.34
CA SER A 68 12.65 5.82 -5.18
C SER A 68 13.83 4.94 -5.56
N SER A 69 14.79 4.77 -4.66
CA SER A 69 15.97 3.93 -4.88
C SER A 69 15.62 2.53 -5.33
N VAL A 70 16.29 2.07 -6.37
CA VAL A 70 16.20 0.71 -6.91
C VAL A 70 17.45 -0.07 -6.48
N LEU A 71 17.23 -1.22 -5.86
CA LEU A 71 18.30 -2.01 -5.23
C LEU A 71 18.87 -3.08 -6.18
N ASP A 72 19.23 -2.70 -7.41
CA ASP A 72 19.73 -3.62 -8.43
C ASP A 72 20.98 -4.40 -8.01
N ALA A 73 21.84 -3.80 -7.18
CA ALA A 73 23.02 -4.46 -6.63
C ALA A 73 22.69 -5.68 -5.75
N ALA A 74 21.46 -5.77 -5.21
CA ALA A 74 21.00 -6.93 -4.45
C ALA A 74 20.62 -8.13 -5.33
N GLY A 75 20.59 -7.97 -6.66
CA GLY A 75 20.19 -9.00 -7.61
C GLY A 75 18.68 -9.31 -7.56
N VAL A 76 18.31 -10.40 -8.19
CA VAL A 76 16.90 -10.86 -8.26
C VAL A 76 16.77 -12.16 -7.49
N PRO A 77 16.10 -12.18 -6.32
CA PRO A 77 15.95 -13.38 -5.52
C PRO A 77 14.96 -14.37 -6.15
N SER A 78 15.11 -15.64 -5.83
CA SER A 78 14.17 -16.67 -6.27
C SER A 78 12.91 -16.69 -5.40
N ILE A 79 11.75 -16.39 -6.00
CA ILE A 79 10.45 -16.51 -5.34
C ILE A 79 10.20 -17.97 -4.92
N GLN A 80 10.61 -18.94 -5.75
CA GLN A 80 10.43 -20.38 -5.44
C GLN A 80 11.22 -20.77 -4.21
N ALA A 81 12.50 -20.33 -4.09
CA ALA A 81 13.30 -20.58 -2.90
C ALA A 81 12.73 -19.92 -1.66
N ALA A 82 12.16 -18.71 -1.80
CA ALA A 82 11.49 -18.01 -0.70
C ALA A 82 10.23 -18.79 -0.23
N LEU A 83 9.39 -19.25 -1.15
CA LEU A 83 8.20 -20.05 -0.83
C LEU A 83 8.55 -21.42 -0.21
N ALA A 84 9.67 -22.01 -0.60
CA ALA A 84 10.18 -23.26 -0.02
C ALA A 84 10.85 -23.06 1.36
N GLY A 85 11.02 -21.80 1.82
CA GLY A 85 11.75 -21.48 3.05
C GLY A 85 13.27 -21.71 2.96
N GLU A 86 13.79 -21.80 1.72
CA GLU A 86 15.20 -22.03 1.44
C GLU A 86 16.02 -20.73 1.35
N LEU A 87 15.35 -19.59 1.16
CA LEU A 87 16.00 -18.29 1.09
C LEU A 87 16.27 -17.76 2.51
N ARG A 88 17.54 -17.77 2.93
CA ARG A 88 17.94 -17.36 4.30
C ARG A 88 18.11 -15.86 4.45
N ASP A 89 18.62 -15.20 3.41
CA ASP A 89 18.97 -13.78 3.43
C ASP A 89 18.22 -13.06 2.30
N PRO A 90 16.97 -12.64 2.52
CA PRO A 90 16.26 -11.81 1.55
C PRO A 90 16.95 -10.44 1.43
N PRO A 91 16.91 -9.78 0.26
CA PRO A 91 17.49 -8.46 0.08
C PRO A 91 17.00 -7.43 1.11
N TYR A 92 15.75 -7.55 1.52
CA TYR A 92 15.09 -6.81 2.59
C TYR A 92 13.76 -7.51 2.95
N THR A 93 13.11 -7.02 3.99
CA THR A 93 11.84 -7.51 4.53
C THR A 93 10.81 -6.37 4.59
N LEU A 94 9.58 -6.67 4.99
CA LEU A 94 8.60 -5.60 5.27
C LEU A 94 8.99 -4.75 6.49
N SER A 95 9.84 -5.27 7.40
CA SER A 95 10.38 -4.46 8.51
C SER A 95 11.32 -3.36 7.99
N ASP A 96 12.15 -3.65 6.99
CA ASP A 96 13.00 -2.64 6.34
C ASP A 96 12.14 -1.57 5.64
N MET A 97 11.05 -1.98 4.97
CA MET A 97 10.12 -1.06 4.31
C MET A 97 9.30 -0.22 5.32
N ALA A 98 8.96 -0.78 6.47
CA ALA A 98 8.38 -0.05 7.59
C ALA A 98 9.39 0.96 8.18
N GLY A 99 10.65 0.56 8.27
CA GLY A 99 11.77 1.44 8.60
C GLY A 99 11.93 2.61 7.63
N ASP A 100 11.76 2.38 6.32
CA ASP A 100 11.75 3.47 5.32
C ASP A 100 10.61 4.46 5.56
N THR A 101 9.43 3.93 5.90
CA THR A 101 8.27 4.79 6.21
C THR A 101 8.54 5.66 7.43
N ALA A 102 9.06 5.07 8.52
CA ALA A 102 9.44 5.82 9.72
C ALA A 102 10.55 6.83 9.43
N GLY A 103 11.58 6.45 8.67
CA GLY A 103 12.67 7.34 8.30
C GLY A 103 12.23 8.49 7.38
N LEU A 104 11.27 8.25 6.48
CA LEU A 104 10.64 9.33 5.72
C LEU A 104 9.89 10.30 6.65
N MET A 105 9.14 9.77 7.62
CA MET A 105 8.48 10.60 8.63
C MET A 105 9.50 11.45 9.38
N ASP A 106 10.64 10.89 9.80
CA ASP A 106 11.72 11.64 10.47
C ASP A 106 12.28 12.75 9.59
N ALA A 107 12.57 12.46 8.33
CA ALA A 107 13.08 13.42 7.36
C ALA A 107 12.09 14.59 7.11
N LEU A 108 10.79 14.35 7.32
CA LEU A 108 9.73 15.35 7.18
C LEU A 108 9.33 16.04 8.50
N GLY A 109 9.97 15.68 9.62
CA GLY A 109 9.65 16.22 10.96
C GLY A 109 8.30 15.74 11.50
N ILE A 110 7.86 14.54 11.08
CA ILE A 110 6.60 13.91 11.50
C ILE A 110 6.91 12.93 12.63
N GLU A 111 6.56 13.24 13.86
CA GLU A 111 6.77 12.37 15.02
C GLU A 111 5.86 11.14 14.97
N ALA A 112 4.57 11.32 14.70
CA ALA A 112 3.60 10.25 14.52
C ALA A 112 2.56 10.63 13.47
N ALA A 113 1.98 9.66 12.77
CA ALA A 113 1.02 9.88 11.70
C ALA A 113 -0.15 8.90 11.73
N HIS A 114 -1.26 9.28 11.11
CA HIS A 114 -2.25 8.31 10.64
C HIS A 114 -1.65 7.55 9.46
N VAL A 115 -1.64 6.21 9.52
CA VAL A 115 -1.01 5.37 8.50
C VAL A 115 -2.07 4.60 7.73
N VAL A 116 -2.08 4.79 6.42
CA VAL A 116 -2.99 4.11 5.50
C VAL A 116 -2.18 3.28 4.52
N GLY A 117 -2.40 1.99 4.48
CA GLY A 117 -1.68 1.11 3.56
C GLY A 117 -2.62 0.28 2.70
N ALA A 118 -2.33 0.20 1.40
CA ALA A 118 -3.08 -0.63 0.45
C ALA A 118 -2.29 -1.86 0.04
N SER A 119 -2.92 -3.05 0.05
CA SER A 119 -2.31 -4.31 -0.37
C SER A 119 -1.03 -4.61 0.42
N MET A 120 0.13 -4.79 -0.22
CA MET A 120 1.43 -4.87 0.46
C MET A 120 1.67 -3.64 1.37
N GLY A 121 1.23 -2.45 0.97
CA GLY A 121 1.33 -1.26 1.82
C GLY A 121 0.57 -1.40 3.13
N GLY A 122 -0.56 -2.12 3.15
CA GLY A 122 -1.27 -2.49 4.37
C GLY A 122 -0.47 -3.45 5.24
N MET A 123 0.28 -4.38 4.64
CA MET A 123 1.20 -5.26 5.38
C MET A 123 2.37 -4.47 5.99
N ILE A 124 2.94 -3.51 5.25
CA ILE A 124 3.99 -2.61 5.76
C ILE A 124 3.45 -1.76 6.92
N ALA A 125 2.25 -1.20 6.77
CA ALA A 125 1.59 -0.41 7.81
C ALA A 125 1.32 -1.25 9.09
N GLN A 126 0.92 -2.52 8.93
CA GLN A 126 0.79 -3.46 10.04
C GLN A 126 2.13 -3.68 10.75
N VAL A 127 3.22 -3.91 9.99
CA VAL A 127 4.57 -4.09 10.56
C VAL A 127 5.01 -2.83 11.29
N LEU A 128 4.82 -1.65 10.72
CA LEU A 128 5.14 -0.37 11.38
C LEU A 128 4.38 -0.23 12.70
N ALA A 129 3.08 -0.51 12.71
CA ALA A 129 2.27 -0.43 13.92
C ALA A 129 2.66 -1.45 15.00
N ILE A 130 3.18 -2.62 14.59
CA ILE A 130 3.68 -3.66 15.51
C ILE A 130 5.05 -3.28 16.09
N GLU A 131 5.95 -2.74 15.27
CA GLU A 131 7.36 -2.52 15.66
C GLU A 131 7.59 -1.13 16.25
N GLN A 132 6.79 -0.13 15.86
CA GLN A 132 6.89 1.25 16.30
C GLN A 132 5.49 1.84 16.56
N PRO A 133 4.72 1.29 17.52
CA PRO A 133 3.34 1.70 17.76
C PRO A 133 3.20 3.18 18.12
N GLU A 134 4.22 3.78 18.73
CA GLU A 134 4.28 5.21 19.07
C GLU A 134 4.30 6.13 17.83
N ARG A 135 4.69 5.59 16.68
CA ARG A 135 4.73 6.32 15.40
C ARG A 135 3.38 6.31 14.67
N VAL A 136 2.41 5.49 15.11
CA VAL A 136 1.15 5.25 14.40
C VAL A 136 -0.03 5.73 15.26
N LEU A 137 -0.61 6.87 14.90
CA LEU A 137 -1.79 7.42 15.56
C LEU A 137 -3.04 6.56 15.29
N SER A 138 -3.22 6.12 14.06
CA SER A 138 -4.25 5.16 13.66
C SER A 138 -3.80 4.37 12.43
N LEU A 139 -4.30 3.16 12.28
CA LEU A 139 -4.00 2.26 11.16
C LEU A 139 -5.23 2.07 10.27
N ALA A 140 -5.12 2.30 8.98
CA ALA A 140 -6.09 1.86 7.98
C ALA A 140 -5.45 0.81 7.06
N SER A 141 -5.91 -0.43 7.15
CA SER A 141 -5.45 -1.55 6.32
C SER A 141 -6.46 -1.79 5.20
N VAL A 142 -6.09 -1.42 3.97
CA VAL A 142 -6.99 -1.43 2.81
C VAL A 142 -6.60 -2.58 1.87
N MET A 143 -7.57 -3.41 1.45
CA MET A 143 -7.38 -4.56 0.55
C MET A 143 -6.11 -5.37 0.85
N SER A 144 -5.89 -5.70 2.14
CA SER A 144 -4.67 -6.35 2.63
C SER A 144 -4.98 -7.61 3.43
N THR A 145 -3.94 -8.29 3.94
CA THR A 145 -4.05 -9.55 4.68
C THR A 145 -3.03 -9.61 5.81
N THR A 146 -3.23 -10.53 6.75
CA THR A 146 -2.28 -10.85 7.82
C THR A 146 -1.00 -11.53 7.34
N GLY A 147 -1.00 -12.06 6.11
CA GLY A 147 0.06 -12.93 5.58
C GLY A 147 -0.12 -14.39 5.97
N ASP A 148 -1.23 -14.78 6.60
CA ASP A 148 -1.60 -16.18 6.78
C ASP A 148 -1.93 -16.81 5.43
N SER A 149 -1.34 -17.98 5.15
CA SER A 149 -1.48 -18.68 3.88
C SER A 149 -2.89 -19.22 3.62
N ASP A 150 -3.74 -19.30 4.64
CA ASP A 150 -5.08 -19.89 4.52
C ASP A 150 -6.17 -18.85 4.22
N VAL A 151 -5.82 -17.55 4.24
CA VAL A 151 -6.74 -16.44 3.97
C VAL A 151 -6.22 -15.52 2.88
N GLY A 152 -7.12 -14.75 2.25
CA GLY A 152 -6.76 -13.75 1.25
C GLY A 152 -6.10 -14.36 -0.01
N ARG A 153 -6.40 -15.61 -0.33
CA ARG A 153 -5.81 -16.29 -1.49
C ARG A 153 -6.33 -15.67 -2.79
N PRO A 154 -5.43 -15.35 -3.74
CA PRO A 154 -5.84 -14.85 -5.04
C PRO A 154 -6.57 -15.93 -5.85
N THR A 155 -7.47 -15.49 -6.72
CA THR A 155 -7.96 -16.35 -7.79
C THR A 155 -6.83 -16.68 -8.77
N PRO A 156 -6.90 -17.80 -9.50
CA PRO A 156 -5.84 -18.14 -10.48
C PRO A 156 -5.60 -17.03 -11.50
N ALA A 157 -6.65 -16.39 -12.02
CA ALA A 157 -6.53 -15.31 -12.98
C ALA A 157 -5.87 -14.05 -12.38
N ALA A 158 -6.22 -13.68 -11.14
CA ALA A 158 -5.62 -12.56 -10.46
C ALA A 158 -4.14 -12.81 -10.11
N LEU A 159 -3.81 -14.04 -9.71
CA LEU A 159 -2.42 -14.42 -9.49
C LEU A 159 -1.60 -14.33 -10.79
N GLU A 160 -2.13 -14.83 -11.90
CA GLU A 160 -1.48 -14.74 -13.21
C GLU A 160 -1.26 -13.29 -13.62
N ALA A 161 -2.28 -12.43 -13.45
CA ALA A 161 -2.18 -10.99 -13.74
C ALA A 161 -1.08 -10.31 -12.90
N LEU A 162 -0.93 -10.70 -11.63
CA LEU A 162 0.08 -10.13 -10.72
C LEU A 162 1.51 -10.54 -11.08
N ILE A 163 1.71 -11.83 -11.42
CA ILE A 163 3.06 -12.38 -11.64
C ILE A 163 3.55 -12.26 -13.07
N THR A 164 2.67 -11.93 -14.01
CA THR A 164 3.05 -11.74 -15.42
C THR A 164 3.92 -10.51 -15.57
N ARG A 165 5.17 -10.71 -16.02
CA ARG A 165 6.08 -9.59 -16.26
C ARG A 165 5.55 -8.75 -17.42
N PRO A 166 5.34 -7.43 -17.23
CA PRO A 166 4.85 -6.59 -18.29
C PRO A 166 5.90 -6.43 -19.40
N PRO A 167 5.48 -6.17 -20.65
CA PRO A 167 6.38 -5.79 -21.74
C PRO A 167 7.26 -4.59 -21.36
N ALA A 168 8.46 -4.56 -21.95
CA ALA A 168 9.42 -3.49 -21.65
C ALA A 168 9.15 -2.19 -22.42
N ASP A 169 8.38 -2.25 -23.50
CA ASP A 169 7.98 -1.09 -24.26
C ASP A 169 6.74 -0.42 -23.67
N ARG A 170 6.59 0.88 -23.95
CA ARG A 170 5.54 1.73 -23.36
C ARG A 170 4.13 1.23 -23.69
N ASP A 171 3.88 0.92 -24.95
CA ASP A 171 2.53 0.58 -25.40
C ASP A 171 2.14 -0.81 -24.87
N GLY A 172 3.07 -1.76 -24.91
CA GLY A 172 2.88 -3.08 -24.32
C GLY A 172 2.64 -3.02 -22.81
N TYR A 173 3.35 -2.14 -22.09
CA TYR A 173 3.11 -1.92 -20.66
C TYR A 173 1.69 -1.37 -20.38
N ILE A 174 1.24 -0.41 -21.18
CA ILE A 174 -0.10 0.18 -21.05
C ILE A 174 -1.17 -0.91 -21.26
N GLU A 175 -1.07 -1.69 -22.34
CA GLU A 175 -2.04 -2.76 -22.64
C GLU A 175 -2.02 -3.86 -21.57
N ALA A 176 -0.85 -4.22 -21.06
CA ALA A 176 -0.74 -5.18 -19.94
C ALA A 176 -1.42 -4.64 -18.67
N THR A 177 -1.26 -3.33 -18.39
CA THR A 177 -1.92 -2.68 -17.24
C THR A 177 -3.43 -2.69 -17.37
N LEU A 178 -3.97 -2.38 -18.56
CA LEU A 178 -5.41 -2.46 -18.83
C LEU A 178 -5.94 -3.87 -18.66
N SER A 179 -5.21 -4.85 -19.20
CA SER A 179 -5.58 -6.28 -19.09
C SER A 179 -5.58 -6.75 -17.64
N ALA A 180 -4.56 -6.39 -16.86
CA ALA A 180 -4.50 -6.70 -15.44
C ALA A 180 -5.67 -6.05 -14.68
N ARG A 181 -5.96 -4.76 -14.96
CA ARG A 181 -7.07 -4.07 -14.33
C ARG A 181 -8.43 -4.71 -14.64
N ALA A 182 -8.63 -5.20 -15.86
CA ALA A 182 -9.86 -5.91 -16.20
C ALA A 182 -10.08 -7.17 -15.37
N VAL A 183 -8.99 -7.78 -14.85
CA VAL A 183 -9.06 -8.98 -14.00
C VAL A 183 -9.22 -8.62 -12.52
N ILE A 184 -8.45 -7.62 -12.01
CA ILE A 184 -8.41 -7.33 -10.58
C ILE A 184 -9.23 -6.12 -10.15
N GLY A 185 -9.73 -5.32 -11.09
CA GLY A 185 -10.47 -4.09 -10.82
C GLY A 185 -11.86 -4.33 -10.22
N SER A 186 -12.52 -3.25 -9.90
CA SER A 186 -13.82 -3.20 -9.22
C SER A 186 -14.98 -3.41 -10.18
N PRO A 187 -15.67 -4.56 -10.18
CA PRO A 187 -16.73 -4.85 -11.14
C PRO A 187 -18.01 -4.01 -10.91
N GLY A 188 -18.22 -3.50 -9.70
CA GLY A 188 -19.39 -2.69 -9.34
C GLY A 188 -19.23 -1.19 -9.62
N PHE A 189 -18.10 -0.75 -10.15
CA PHE A 189 -17.81 0.66 -10.40
C PHE A 189 -17.35 0.90 -11.82
N GLU A 190 -17.74 2.05 -12.38
CA GLU A 190 -17.28 2.44 -13.70
C GLU A 190 -15.76 2.61 -13.73
N THR A 191 -15.15 2.08 -14.78
CA THR A 191 -13.73 2.25 -15.09
C THR A 191 -13.61 3.15 -16.30
N ASP A 192 -12.94 4.28 -16.13
CA ASP A 192 -12.51 5.12 -17.24
C ASP A 192 -11.21 4.58 -17.83
N GLU A 193 -11.32 3.97 -19.01
CA GLU A 193 -10.16 3.37 -19.70
C GLU A 193 -9.14 4.43 -20.09
N ASP A 194 -9.57 5.63 -20.52
CA ASP A 194 -8.66 6.71 -20.90
C ASP A 194 -7.84 7.18 -19.70
N THR A 195 -8.46 7.34 -18.53
CA THR A 195 -7.75 7.66 -17.29
C THR A 195 -6.80 6.53 -16.88
N THR A 196 -7.21 5.27 -17.04
CA THR A 196 -6.35 4.11 -16.73
C THR A 196 -5.14 4.10 -17.67
N ARG A 197 -5.33 4.33 -18.94
CA ARG A 197 -4.29 4.42 -19.97
C ARG A 197 -3.31 5.58 -19.69
N ALA A 198 -3.83 6.75 -19.33
CA ALA A 198 -3.01 7.91 -18.97
C ALA A 198 -2.18 7.64 -17.70
N ASN A 199 -2.75 7.01 -16.68
CA ASN A 199 -2.04 6.65 -15.47
C ASN A 199 -0.96 5.58 -15.71
N ALA A 200 -1.22 4.59 -16.56
CA ALA A 200 -0.23 3.60 -16.98
C ALA A 200 0.93 4.25 -17.74
N ALA A 201 0.64 5.18 -18.66
CA ALA A 201 1.65 5.95 -19.38
C ALA A 201 2.51 6.77 -18.41
N ARG A 202 1.89 7.48 -17.46
CA ARG A 202 2.59 8.25 -16.41
C ARG A 202 3.46 7.33 -15.55
N ALA A 203 2.98 6.14 -15.18
CA ALA A 203 3.76 5.18 -14.41
C ALA A 203 4.98 4.70 -15.20
N TYR A 204 4.81 4.40 -16.48
CA TYR A 204 5.92 4.00 -17.36
C TYR A 204 7.01 5.10 -17.43
N GLU A 205 6.61 6.37 -17.62
CA GLU A 205 7.54 7.50 -17.69
C GLU A 205 8.26 7.77 -16.36
N ARG A 206 7.69 7.38 -15.24
CA ARG A 206 8.32 7.46 -13.91
C ARG A 206 9.34 6.36 -13.63
N GLY A 207 9.29 5.27 -14.37
CA GLY A 207 10.19 4.12 -14.25
C GLY A 207 9.49 2.85 -13.76
N ILE A 208 9.75 1.76 -14.46
CA ILE A 208 9.19 0.43 -14.18
C ILE A 208 10.34 -0.48 -13.74
N HIS A 209 10.16 -1.15 -12.60
CA HIS A 209 11.20 -1.97 -11.96
C HIS A 209 10.68 -3.41 -11.67
N PRO A 210 10.55 -4.29 -12.70
CA PRO A 210 10.02 -5.65 -12.50
C PRO A 210 10.88 -6.50 -11.55
N ASP A 211 12.19 -6.30 -11.56
CA ASP A 211 13.11 -6.99 -10.65
C ASP A 211 12.93 -6.48 -9.20
N GLY A 212 12.63 -5.19 -9.04
CA GLY A 212 12.24 -4.59 -7.77
C GLY A 212 10.92 -5.19 -7.25
N THR A 213 9.92 -5.37 -8.13
CA THR A 213 8.67 -6.04 -7.78
C THR A 213 8.93 -7.47 -7.26
N THR A 214 9.88 -8.19 -7.87
CA THR A 214 10.30 -9.52 -7.39
C THR A 214 10.92 -9.45 -5.99
N ARG A 215 11.78 -8.46 -5.72
CA ARG A 215 12.37 -8.27 -4.39
C ARG A 215 11.30 -7.95 -3.34
N GLN A 216 10.32 -7.11 -3.67
CA GLN A 216 9.17 -6.82 -2.79
C GLN A 216 8.31 -8.06 -2.53
N ALA A 217 8.05 -8.92 -3.55
CA ALA A 217 7.34 -10.18 -3.37
C ALA A 217 8.06 -11.10 -2.37
N VAL A 218 9.37 -11.21 -2.51
CA VAL A 218 10.21 -11.99 -1.58
C VAL A 218 10.19 -11.40 -0.17
N ALA A 219 10.20 -10.06 -0.03
CA ALA A 219 10.08 -9.40 1.28
C ALA A 219 8.75 -9.75 1.98
N MET A 220 7.63 -9.80 1.23
CA MET A 220 6.33 -10.24 1.75
C MET A 220 6.39 -11.69 2.24
N ILE A 221 6.93 -12.61 1.42
CA ILE A 221 7.04 -14.04 1.75
C ILE A 221 7.93 -14.24 2.97
N ALA A 222 9.09 -13.59 3.01
CA ALA A 222 10.05 -13.70 4.11
C ALA A 222 9.50 -13.17 5.44
N THR A 223 8.67 -12.11 5.40
CA THR A 223 8.01 -11.58 6.60
C THR A 223 6.91 -12.50 7.12
N GLY A 224 6.20 -13.19 6.24
CA GLY A 224 5.22 -14.22 6.57
C GLY A 224 3.99 -13.72 7.35
N ASN A 225 3.43 -14.65 8.15
CA ASN A 225 2.20 -14.46 8.90
C ASN A 225 2.41 -13.56 10.14
N ARG A 226 1.60 -12.49 10.25
CA ARG A 226 1.65 -11.51 11.35
C ARG A 226 0.48 -11.63 12.32
N THR A 227 -0.40 -12.62 12.16
CA THR A 227 -1.67 -12.76 12.92
C THR A 227 -1.45 -12.67 14.44
N ASP A 228 -0.47 -13.40 14.97
CA ASP A 228 -0.23 -13.40 16.42
C ASP A 228 0.29 -12.05 16.92
N ARG A 229 1.15 -11.39 16.16
CA ARG A 229 1.67 -10.05 16.48
C ARG A 229 0.57 -8.98 16.42
N LEU A 230 -0.37 -9.11 15.48
CA LEU A 230 -1.52 -8.20 15.32
C LEU A 230 -2.47 -8.24 16.53
N ARG A 231 -2.56 -9.36 17.25
CA ARG A 231 -3.38 -9.48 18.48
C ARG A 231 -2.91 -8.56 19.62
N GLY A 232 -1.68 -8.11 19.56
CA GLY A 232 -1.11 -7.17 20.53
C GLY A 232 -1.28 -5.70 20.18
N LEU A 233 -1.90 -5.38 19.04
CA LEU A 233 -2.07 -3.97 18.63
C LEU A 233 -3.15 -3.27 19.46
N GLU A 234 -2.80 -2.09 19.95
CA GLU A 234 -3.73 -1.18 20.65
C GLU A 234 -4.11 0.04 19.81
N VAL A 235 -3.44 0.23 18.66
CA VAL A 235 -3.67 1.37 17.75
C VAL A 235 -5.08 1.30 17.16
N PRO A 236 -5.87 2.40 17.18
CA PRO A 236 -7.17 2.44 16.52
C PRO A 236 -7.05 2.00 15.06
N THR A 237 -7.76 0.94 14.69
CA THR A 237 -7.62 0.31 13.39
C THR A 237 -8.95 0.22 12.67
N VAL A 238 -8.93 0.51 11.35
CA VAL A 238 -9.99 0.17 10.41
C VAL A 238 -9.43 -0.73 9.31
N VAL A 239 -10.15 -1.79 8.99
CA VAL A 239 -9.88 -2.68 7.86
C VAL A 239 -10.93 -2.42 6.79
N ILE A 240 -10.49 -1.99 5.62
CA ILE A 240 -11.35 -1.67 4.47
C ILE A 240 -11.07 -2.67 3.37
N HIS A 241 -12.10 -3.34 2.86
CA HIS A 241 -11.91 -4.40 1.86
C HIS A 241 -13.03 -4.43 0.84
N GLY A 242 -12.69 -4.70 -0.42
CA GLY A 242 -13.66 -4.96 -1.47
C GLY A 242 -14.29 -6.35 -1.31
N ALA A 243 -15.61 -6.45 -1.44
CA ALA A 243 -16.28 -7.76 -1.41
C ALA A 243 -15.89 -8.64 -2.60
N ASP A 244 -15.55 -8.00 -3.71
CA ASP A 244 -15.24 -8.65 -4.99
C ASP A 244 -13.74 -8.62 -5.34
N ASP A 245 -12.88 -8.43 -4.34
CA ASP A 245 -11.42 -8.43 -4.53
C ASP A 245 -10.92 -9.83 -4.91
N PRO A 246 -10.43 -10.04 -6.14
CA PRO A 246 -9.96 -11.35 -6.60
C PRO A 246 -8.47 -11.59 -6.31
N LEU A 247 -7.72 -10.54 -5.93
CA LEU A 247 -6.27 -10.62 -5.70
C LEU A 247 -5.93 -10.91 -4.24
N ILE A 248 -6.54 -10.18 -3.32
CA ILE A 248 -6.57 -10.55 -1.89
C ILE A 248 -8.04 -10.73 -1.54
N THR A 249 -8.54 -11.96 -1.56
CA THR A 249 -9.95 -12.23 -1.30
C THR A 249 -10.38 -11.69 0.07
N LEU A 250 -11.66 -11.38 0.23
CA LEU A 250 -12.25 -10.76 1.43
C LEU A 250 -11.81 -11.42 2.74
N SER A 251 -11.56 -12.73 2.73
CA SER A 251 -11.10 -13.47 3.90
C SER A 251 -9.79 -12.93 4.50
N GLY A 252 -8.92 -12.29 3.69
CA GLY A 252 -7.70 -11.63 4.17
C GLY A 252 -7.99 -10.41 5.03
N GLY A 253 -8.95 -9.58 4.61
CA GLY A 253 -9.43 -8.45 5.40
C GLY A 253 -10.17 -8.90 6.66
N GLU A 254 -11.01 -9.93 6.55
CA GLU A 254 -11.73 -10.51 7.69
C GLU A 254 -10.77 -11.05 8.75
N ALA A 255 -9.74 -11.79 8.34
CA ALA A 255 -8.71 -12.28 9.24
C ALA A 255 -7.92 -11.14 9.90
N THR A 256 -7.62 -10.07 9.13
CA THR A 256 -6.95 -8.89 9.68
C THR A 256 -7.80 -8.21 10.75
N ALA A 257 -9.08 -7.98 10.48
CA ALA A 257 -9.99 -7.37 11.43
C ALA A 257 -10.20 -8.25 12.68
N ALA A 258 -10.28 -9.56 12.50
CA ALA A 258 -10.43 -10.51 13.60
C ALA A 258 -9.18 -10.60 14.48
N ALA A 259 -7.98 -10.40 13.90
CA ALA A 259 -6.73 -10.45 14.64
C ALA A 259 -6.49 -9.21 15.51
N ILE A 260 -6.94 -8.02 15.07
CA ILE A 260 -6.65 -6.75 15.75
C ILE A 260 -7.78 -6.40 16.74
N PRO A 261 -7.49 -6.29 18.05
CA PRO A 261 -8.50 -5.95 19.05
C PRO A 261 -9.17 -4.60 18.76
N GLY A 262 -10.50 -4.58 18.72
CA GLY A 262 -11.27 -3.36 18.48
C GLY A 262 -11.14 -2.75 17.08
N ALA A 263 -10.63 -3.51 16.12
CA ALA A 263 -10.63 -3.08 14.72
C ALA A 263 -12.05 -2.96 14.19
N GLU A 264 -12.33 -1.87 13.48
CA GLU A 264 -13.54 -1.72 12.69
C GLU A 264 -13.35 -2.33 11.29
N ARG A 265 -14.42 -2.84 10.70
CA ARG A 265 -14.39 -3.43 9.36
C ARG A 265 -15.40 -2.75 8.46
N VAL A 266 -14.93 -2.32 7.29
CA VAL A 266 -15.75 -1.75 6.23
C VAL A 266 -15.59 -2.61 4.97
N VAL A 267 -16.67 -3.25 4.55
CA VAL A 267 -16.72 -4.03 3.30
C VAL A 267 -17.48 -3.23 2.26
N ILE A 268 -16.92 -3.13 1.05
CA ILE A 268 -17.50 -2.36 -0.06
C ILE A 268 -17.89 -3.33 -1.16
N ASP A 269 -19.20 -3.51 -1.35
CA ASP A 269 -19.76 -4.34 -2.42
C ASP A 269 -19.36 -3.77 -3.80
N GLY A 270 -19.03 -4.63 -4.74
CA GLY A 270 -18.58 -4.25 -6.08
C GLY A 270 -17.15 -3.72 -6.17
N MET A 271 -16.45 -3.53 -5.05
CA MET A 271 -15.04 -3.12 -5.04
C MET A 271 -14.14 -4.35 -5.21
N GLY A 272 -13.21 -4.28 -6.16
CA GLY A 272 -12.11 -5.21 -6.37
C GLY A 272 -10.81 -4.75 -5.70
N HIS A 273 -9.68 -4.97 -6.40
CA HIS A 273 -8.34 -4.63 -5.90
C HIS A 273 -7.81 -3.32 -6.49
N ASP A 274 -8.63 -2.27 -6.48
CA ASP A 274 -8.27 -0.94 -6.99
C ASP A 274 -9.04 0.19 -6.29
N PHE A 275 -8.78 1.45 -6.68
CA PHE A 275 -9.40 2.66 -6.13
C PHE A 275 -10.19 3.44 -7.19
N PRO A 276 -11.33 2.94 -7.69
CA PRO A 276 -12.16 3.72 -8.61
C PRO A 276 -12.78 4.94 -7.88
N PRO A 277 -13.05 6.05 -8.59
CA PRO A 277 -13.60 7.27 -7.96
C PRO A 277 -14.86 7.02 -7.13
N GLY A 278 -15.68 6.06 -7.51
CA GLY A 278 -16.92 5.72 -6.79
C GLY A 278 -16.74 5.19 -5.36
N VAL A 279 -15.53 4.76 -4.97
CA VAL A 279 -15.26 4.30 -3.59
C VAL A 279 -14.62 5.37 -2.71
N TRP A 280 -14.10 6.47 -3.28
CA TRP A 280 -13.25 7.43 -2.55
C TRP A 280 -13.91 8.00 -1.31
N VAL A 281 -15.12 8.52 -1.42
CA VAL A 281 -15.85 9.11 -0.28
C VAL A 281 -16.01 8.09 0.83
N ARG A 282 -16.46 6.86 0.50
CA ARG A 282 -16.68 5.80 1.49
C ARG A 282 -15.40 5.35 2.19
N VAL A 283 -14.29 5.24 1.43
CA VAL A 283 -12.97 4.90 1.98
C VAL A 283 -12.45 6.05 2.85
N ALA A 284 -12.57 7.30 2.39
CA ALA A 284 -12.16 8.48 3.14
C ALA A 284 -12.95 8.66 4.44
N ASP A 285 -14.29 8.42 4.42
CA ASP A 285 -15.13 8.45 5.63
C ASP A 285 -14.66 7.44 6.67
N ALA A 286 -14.33 6.21 6.25
CA ALA A 286 -13.85 5.17 7.15
C ALA A 286 -12.47 5.52 7.75
N ILE A 287 -11.55 6.06 6.94
CA ILE A 287 -10.23 6.49 7.38
C ILE A 287 -10.37 7.64 8.39
N GLU A 288 -11.16 8.66 8.08
CA GLU A 288 -11.40 9.81 8.94
C GLU A 288 -12.05 9.39 10.27
N ALA A 289 -13.10 8.56 10.23
CA ALA A 289 -13.74 8.04 11.43
C ALA A 289 -12.75 7.33 12.34
N ASN A 290 -11.87 6.50 11.77
CA ASN A 290 -10.82 5.82 12.52
C ASN A 290 -9.77 6.79 13.09
N ALA A 291 -9.34 7.79 12.31
CA ALA A 291 -8.40 8.82 12.77
C ALA A 291 -8.94 9.59 13.96
N ARG A 292 -10.23 9.92 13.97
CA ARG A 292 -10.91 10.60 15.10
C ARG A 292 -10.94 9.75 16.39
N ARG A 293 -10.86 8.40 16.29
CA ARG A 293 -10.75 7.52 17.48
C ARG A 293 -9.41 7.70 18.20
N ALA A 294 -8.33 7.99 17.46
CA ALA A 294 -7.02 8.25 18.05
C ALA A 294 -7.03 9.51 18.95
N VAL A 295 -7.66 10.58 18.49
CA VAL A 295 -7.77 11.83 19.25
C VAL A 295 -8.51 11.63 20.58
N ARG A 296 -9.59 10.82 20.58
CA ARG A 296 -10.39 10.55 21.79
C ARG A 296 -9.68 9.68 22.84
N ARG A 297 -8.62 8.95 22.46
CA ARG A 297 -7.82 8.16 23.41
C ARG A 297 -6.71 8.97 24.06
N ALA A 298 -6.30 10.08 23.46
CA ALA A 298 -5.27 10.96 23.96
C ALA A 298 -5.81 12.03 24.95
N THR A 299 -7.15 12.18 25.03
CA THR A 299 -7.88 13.05 25.99
C THR A 299 -8.50 12.24 27.11
#